data_2896809744fd204c5630553b3ddaa44b
#
_entry.id   2896809744fd204c5630553b3ddaa44b
#
_cell.length_a   1.000
_cell.length_b   1.000
_cell.length_c   1.000
_cell.angle_alpha   90.00
_cell.angle_beta   90.00
_cell.angle_gamma   90.00
#
_symmetry.space_group_name_H-M   'P 1'
#
loop_
_entity.id
_entity.type
_entity.pdbx_description
1 polymer ?
#
loop_
_entity_poly.entity_id
_entity_poly.type
_entity_poly.pdbx_seq_one_letter_code
_entity_poly.pdbx_strand_id
1 'polypeptide(L)'
;FSNLCAVFLTAHFYFTNKTASIKQEKSYNKEKECDIMTQTNGFFTTSDQAHLYYEVHGKGQPLFLVHGWQCSSRFWQHNIPELSKHFQVIVMDNRGHGKSSKGLQGQIVARYAQDIRELSEFLGLKNFILMGWSLGGPTVLSYWQQYKTDSNLIGLGLIDMTPFPFSPEEWNSQGLRNYNMEGFNAQVNRLVNEREEYFEFFANAIFKDGKRPAGTDWVIEEFRKLPPWLSAAIYSDYIATDFTNVLPTITVPTLVVNADGPVFAWGIKQGTYLTSLIPNGKFVAFTESGHMLFYEEAEKFNQTVSDFIKDCLPQNV
;
A
#
# COMPACT_ATOMS: atom_id res chain seq x y z
N PHE A 1 -30.84 -47.51 25.96
CA PHE A 1 -30.07 -48.73 26.28
C PHE A 1 -28.60 -48.41 25.96
N SER A 2 -27.84 -48.02 26.93
CA SER A 2 -26.99 -48.79 27.87
C SER A 2 -25.80 -49.45 27.13
N ASN A 3 -24.55 -49.33 27.52
CA ASN A 3 -23.81 -49.15 28.76
C ASN A 3 -22.33 -48.98 28.37
N LEU A 4 -21.57 -48.12 29.06
CA LEU A 4 -20.58 -48.48 30.08
C LEU A 4 -19.44 -49.40 29.57
N CYS A 5 -18.17 -49.17 29.73
CA CYS A 5 -17.43 -48.89 30.98
C CYS A 5 -15.96 -48.53 30.67
N ALA A 6 -15.40 -47.76 31.54
CA ALA A 6 -13.99 -47.45 31.68
C ALA A 6 -13.19 -48.65 32.23
N VAL A 7 -11.88 -48.71 31.94
CA VAL A 7 -10.89 -49.31 32.87
C VAL A 7 -9.57 -48.53 32.81
N PHE A 8 -9.23 -48.00 33.99
CA PHE A 8 -7.89 -47.58 34.38
C PHE A 8 -6.96 -48.78 34.52
N LEU A 9 -5.67 -48.63 34.26
CA LEU A 9 -4.66 -49.16 35.19
C LEU A 9 -3.26 -48.56 34.92
N THR A 10 -2.75 -48.00 35.97
CA THR A 10 -1.40 -47.54 36.28
C THR A 10 -0.40 -48.68 36.38
N ALA A 11 0.89 -48.46 36.03
CA ALA A 11 2.02 -49.06 36.70
C ALA A 11 3.26 -48.21 36.67
N HIS A 12 3.82 -48.08 37.82
CA HIS A 12 4.95 -47.28 38.29
C HIS A 12 6.27 -48.10 38.24
N PHE A 13 7.38 -47.34 38.20
CA PHE A 13 8.75 -47.67 38.70
C PHE A 13 9.68 -48.58 37.84
N TYR A 14 10.89 -48.11 37.50
CA TYR A 14 12.11 -48.15 38.34
C TYR A 14 13.25 -47.27 37.81
N PHE A 15 13.90 -46.59 38.78
CA PHE A 15 15.16 -45.88 38.64
C PHE A 15 16.34 -46.86 38.48
N THR A 16 17.36 -46.52 37.70
CA THR A 16 18.76 -46.72 38.08
C THR A 16 19.69 -45.70 37.40
N ASN A 17 20.45 -44.99 38.21
CA ASN A 17 21.60 -44.14 37.87
C ASN A 17 22.73 -44.93 37.21
N LYS A 18 23.32 -44.36 36.15
CA LYS A 18 24.77 -44.50 35.89
C LYS A 18 25.34 -43.25 35.24
N THR A 19 26.12 -42.53 36.00
CA THR A 19 27.05 -41.49 35.58
C THR A 19 28.09 -42.05 34.62
N ALA A 20 28.17 -41.50 33.43
CA ALA A 20 29.36 -41.65 32.59
C ALA A 20 29.63 -40.26 31.94
N SER A 21 30.72 -39.67 32.39
CA SER A 21 31.32 -38.47 31.81
C SER A 21 31.83 -38.77 30.42
N ILE A 22 31.31 -38.09 29.41
CA ILE A 22 31.94 -38.00 28.10
C ILE A 22 32.16 -36.53 27.81
N LYS A 23 33.42 -36.14 27.78
CA LYS A 23 33.88 -34.89 27.20
C LYS A 23 33.53 -34.93 25.71
N GLN A 24 32.58 -34.11 25.30
CA GLN A 24 32.29 -33.93 23.89
C GLN A 24 32.80 -32.56 23.46
N GLU A 25 33.67 -32.60 22.48
CA GLU A 25 34.25 -31.47 21.78
C GLU A 25 33.12 -30.56 21.25
N LYS A 26 33.24 -29.27 21.57
CA LYS A 26 32.45 -28.23 20.95
C LYS A 26 32.86 -28.08 19.49
N SER A 27 32.24 -28.80 18.58
CA SER A 27 32.24 -28.43 17.17
C SER A 27 31.34 -27.21 17.01
N TYR A 28 31.97 -26.14 16.59
CA TYR A 28 31.32 -24.86 16.28
C TYR A 28 30.55 -25.02 14.96
N ASN A 29 29.35 -25.56 15.00
CA ASN A 29 28.41 -25.45 13.91
C ASN A 29 27.76 -24.08 14.02
N LYS A 30 28.23 -23.12 13.22
CA LYS A 30 27.49 -21.96 12.81
C LYS A 30 26.29 -22.47 11.99
N GLU A 31 25.19 -22.76 12.64
CA GLU A 31 23.91 -22.84 11.99
C GLU A 31 23.68 -21.47 11.36
N LYS A 32 23.64 -21.41 10.04
CA LYS A 32 23.02 -20.32 9.33
C LYS A 32 21.57 -20.32 9.79
N GLU A 33 21.19 -19.37 10.67
CA GLU A 33 19.81 -18.98 10.85
C GLU A 33 19.31 -18.60 9.46
N CYS A 34 18.56 -19.50 8.85
CA CYS A 34 17.70 -19.17 7.74
C CYS A 34 16.65 -18.23 8.33
N ASP A 35 16.82 -16.93 8.15
CA ASP A 35 15.83 -15.93 8.53
C ASP A 35 14.51 -16.30 7.81
N ILE A 36 13.66 -17.02 8.51
CA ILE A 36 12.29 -17.24 8.06
C ILE A 36 11.66 -15.86 8.08
N MET A 37 11.50 -15.26 6.89
CA MET A 37 10.80 -14.00 6.73
C MET A 37 9.44 -14.16 7.38
N THR A 38 9.22 -13.47 8.49
CA THR A 38 7.94 -13.52 9.20
C THR A 38 6.90 -12.83 8.33
N GLN A 39 5.97 -13.64 7.81
CA GLN A 39 4.80 -13.15 7.09
C GLN A 39 3.57 -13.45 7.91
N THR A 40 2.73 -12.45 8.10
CA THR A 40 1.41 -12.59 8.71
C THR A 40 0.39 -11.95 7.78
N ASN A 41 -0.73 -12.61 7.57
CA ASN A 41 -1.86 -12.03 6.86
C ASN A 41 -3.17 -12.40 7.54
N GLY A 42 -4.20 -11.60 7.31
CA GLY A 42 -5.49 -11.81 7.92
C GLY A 42 -6.52 -10.75 7.55
N PHE A 43 -7.60 -10.76 8.30
CA PHE A 43 -8.63 -9.74 8.20
C PHE A 43 -8.70 -8.95 9.50
N PHE A 44 -8.80 -7.66 9.36
CA PHE A 44 -9.05 -6.72 10.43
C PHE A 44 -10.49 -6.20 10.30
N THR A 45 -11.19 -6.07 11.41
CA THR A 45 -12.56 -5.54 11.44
C THR A 45 -12.54 -4.08 11.88
N THR A 46 -13.00 -3.21 11.01
CA THR A 46 -13.07 -1.76 11.28
C THR A 46 -14.21 -1.41 12.26
N SER A 47 -14.18 -0.19 12.78
CA SER A 47 -15.23 0.34 13.69
C SER A 47 -16.63 0.33 13.08
N ASP A 48 -16.75 0.42 11.74
CA ASP A 48 -18.00 0.32 10.99
C ASP A 48 -18.25 -1.08 10.39
N GLN A 49 -17.59 -2.11 10.95
CA GLN A 49 -17.79 -3.55 10.66
C GLN A 49 -17.37 -3.98 9.24
N ALA A 50 -16.53 -3.23 8.54
CA ALA A 50 -15.91 -3.72 7.32
C ALA A 50 -14.75 -4.69 7.68
N HIS A 51 -14.60 -5.77 6.91
CA HIS A 51 -13.48 -6.70 7.04
C HIS A 51 -12.44 -6.36 5.97
N LEU A 52 -11.29 -5.88 6.39
CA LEU A 52 -10.21 -5.46 5.49
C LEU A 52 -9.06 -6.45 5.54
N TYR A 53 -8.65 -6.92 4.38
CA TYR A 53 -7.50 -7.81 4.24
C TYR A 53 -6.20 -7.02 4.35
N TYR A 54 -5.25 -7.55 5.10
CA TYR A 54 -3.90 -6.99 5.23
C TYR A 54 -2.83 -8.08 5.24
N GLU A 55 -1.61 -7.66 4.95
CA GLU A 55 -0.41 -8.48 5.06
C GLU A 55 0.68 -7.67 5.78
N VAL A 56 1.49 -8.37 6.57
CA VAL A 56 2.69 -7.84 7.22
C VAL A 56 3.86 -8.73 6.86
N HIS A 57 4.91 -8.16 6.30
CA HIS A 57 6.10 -8.86 5.84
C HIS A 57 7.36 -8.28 6.47
N GLY A 58 8.28 -9.13 6.92
CA GLY A 58 9.54 -8.71 7.52
C GLY A 58 9.39 -8.14 8.93
N LYS A 59 10.44 -7.45 9.37
CA LYS A 59 10.56 -6.83 10.71
C LYS A 59 11.32 -5.51 10.59
N GLY A 60 11.28 -4.70 11.63
CA GLY A 60 12.03 -3.44 11.72
C GLY A 60 11.14 -2.22 11.60
N GLN A 61 11.64 -1.17 10.96
CA GLN A 61 10.92 0.08 10.75
C GLN A 61 9.63 -0.14 9.95
N PRO A 62 8.43 0.21 10.47
CA PRO A 62 7.19 0.00 9.74
C PRO A 62 7.04 0.91 8.53
N LEU A 63 6.74 0.31 7.40
CA LEU A 63 6.42 0.94 6.12
C LEU A 63 5.04 0.48 5.66
N PHE A 64 4.07 1.39 5.61
CA PHE A 64 2.72 1.10 5.16
C PHE A 64 2.52 1.59 3.72
N LEU A 65 2.21 0.67 2.80
CA LEU A 65 2.01 0.94 1.38
C LEU A 65 0.52 0.82 1.02
N VAL A 66 -0.05 1.90 0.47
CA VAL A 66 -1.47 2.01 0.07
C VAL A 66 -1.58 1.98 -1.44
N HIS A 67 -2.35 1.04 -1.98
CA HIS A 67 -2.53 0.86 -3.41
C HIS A 67 -3.51 1.86 -4.04
N GLY A 68 -3.52 1.92 -5.37
CA GLY A 68 -4.38 2.78 -6.18
C GLY A 68 -5.80 2.24 -6.41
N TRP A 69 -6.59 3.02 -7.15
CA TRP A 69 -7.94 2.67 -7.56
C TRP A 69 -7.99 1.38 -8.40
N GLN A 70 -8.97 0.53 -8.14
CA GLN A 70 -9.16 -0.81 -8.72
C GLN A 70 -8.06 -1.83 -8.42
N CYS A 71 -7.04 -1.47 -7.69
CA CYS A 71 -5.89 -2.30 -7.38
C CYS A 71 -6.06 -3.09 -6.07
N SER A 72 -4.97 -3.72 -5.62
CA SER A 72 -4.89 -4.46 -4.36
C SER A 72 -3.45 -4.47 -3.86
N SER A 73 -3.21 -5.07 -2.70
CA SER A 73 -1.88 -5.35 -2.16
C SER A 73 -0.97 -6.11 -3.13
N ARG A 74 -1.53 -6.91 -4.06
CA ARG A 74 -0.78 -7.65 -5.09
C ARG A 74 0.09 -6.77 -5.98
N PHE A 75 -0.27 -5.50 -6.14
CA PHE A 75 0.52 -4.58 -6.98
C PHE A 75 1.94 -4.35 -6.43
N TRP A 76 2.15 -4.54 -5.12
CA TRP A 76 3.46 -4.40 -4.48
C TRP A 76 4.36 -5.64 -4.56
N GLN A 77 4.02 -6.64 -5.39
CA GLN A 77 4.70 -7.94 -5.47
C GLN A 77 6.20 -7.87 -5.81
N HIS A 78 6.67 -6.81 -6.47
CA HIS A 78 8.09 -6.58 -6.78
C HIS A 78 8.82 -5.75 -5.71
N ASN A 79 8.08 -5.19 -4.75
CA ASN A 79 8.63 -4.32 -3.72
C ASN A 79 8.69 -5.03 -2.36
N ILE A 80 7.64 -5.78 -2.01
CA ILE A 80 7.56 -6.49 -0.74
C ILE A 80 8.78 -7.40 -0.51
N PRO A 81 9.21 -8.28 -1.45
CA PRO A 81 10.32 -9.19 -1.18
C PRO A 81 11.64 -8.51 -0.88
N GLU A 82 11.90 -7.34 -1.49
CA GLU A 82 13.14 -6.60 -1.26
C GLU A 82 13.06 -5.74 0.00
N LEU A 83 12.00 -4.93 0.12
CA LEU A 83 11.82 -4.03 1.25
C LEU A 83 11.67 -4.77 2.58
N SER A 84 11.02 -5.94 2.59
CA SER A 84 10.82 -6.75 3.81
C SER A 84 12.10 -7.40 4.35
N LYS A 85 13.19 -7.37 3.62
CA LYS A 85 14.51 -7.76 4.15
C LYS A 85 15.01 -6.80 5.23
N HIS A 86 14.57 -5.55 5.19
CA HIS A 86 15.07 -4.45 6.03
C HIS A 86 14.01 -3.75 6.86
N PHE A 87 12.73 -3.84 6.44
CA PHE A 87 11.61 -3.10 7.01
C PHE A 87 10.45 -4.04 7.32
N GLN A 88 9.58 -3.62 8.22
CA GLN A 88 8.27 -4.23 8.38
C GLN A 88 7.32 -3.61 7.35
N VAL A 89 7.06 -4.30 6.26
CA VAL A 89 6.19 -3.83 5.17
C VAL A 89 4.75 -4.23 5.45
N ILE A 90 3.87 -3.25 5.57
CA ILE A 90 2.43 -3.44 5.74
C ILE A 90 1.73 -3.05 4.44
N VAL A 91 0.88 -3.91 3.94
CA VAL A 91 -0.02 -3.65 2.81
C VAL A 91 -1.44 -4.03 3.21
N MET A 92 -2.42 -3.31 2.67
CA MET A 92 -3.84 -3.55 2.92
C MET A 92 -4.60 -3.48 1.59
N ASP A 93 -5.59 -4.33 1.42
CA ASP A 93 -6.58 -4.11 0.38
C ASP A 93 -7.61 -3.10 0.90
N ASN A 94 -7.68 -1.93 0.28
CA ASN A 94 -8.65 -0.90 0.64
C ASN A 94 -10.08 -1.47 0.60
N ARG A 95 -11.01 -0.91 1.38
CA ARG A 95 -12.42 -1.33 1.35
C ARG A 95 -12.96 -1.37 -0.08
N GLY A 96 -13.74 -2.38 -0.40
CA GLY A 96 -14.23 -2.61 -1.76
C GLY A 96 -13.24 -3.29 -2.70
N HIS A 97 -11.93 -3.23 -2.43
CA HIS A 97 -10.86 -3.73 -3.29
C HIS A 97 -10.38 -5.14 -2.89
N GLY A 98 -9.66 -5.78 -3.80
CA GLY A 98 -8.93 -7.03 -3.54
C GLY A 98 -9.75 -8.09 -2.80
N LYS A 99 -9.25 -8.54 -1.67
CA LYS A 99 -9.88 -9.52 -0.76
C LYS A 99 -10.76 -8.86 0.30
N SER A 100 -10.70 -7.54 0.48
CA SER A 100 -11.52 -6.81 1.46
C SER A 100 -13.00 -6.85 1.13
N SER A 101 -13.86 -6.65 2.16
CA SER A 101 -15.31 -6.69 2.03
C SER A 101 -15.86 -5.64 1.06
N LYS A 102 -16.95 -5.97 0.37
CA LYS A 102 -17.56 -5.20 -0.74
C LYS A 102 -18.81 -4.44 -0.28
N GLY A 103 -18.73 -3.77 0.88
CA GLY A 103 -19.82 -2.94 1.40
C GLY A 103 -19.93 -1.59 0.70
N LEU A 104 -21.17 -1.06 0.63
CA LEU A 104 -21.41 0.27 0.04
C LEU A 104 -20.95 1.43 0.93
N GLN A 105 -20.93 1.22 2.24
CA GLN A 105 -20.59 2.27 3.19
C GLN A 105 -19.10 2.64 3.11
N GLY A 106 -18.82 3.93 3.29
CA GLY A 106 -17.46 4.44 3.43
C GLY A 106 -16.61 4.42 2.17
N GLN A 107 -17.23 4.43 0.98
CA GLN A 107 -16.49 4.54 -0.30
C GLN A 107 -16.10 6.01 -0.57
N ILE A 108 -15.34 6.57 0.36
CA ILE A 108 -14.79 7.93 0.33
C ILE A 108 -13.35 7.93 0.84
N VAL A 109 -12.53 8.83 0.31
CA VAL A 109 -11.10 8.97 0.64
C VAL A 109 -10.89 9.18 2.15
N ALA A 110 -11.77 9.96 2.78
CA ALA A 110 -11.69 10.23 4.22
C ALA A 110 -11.87 8.95 5.06
N ARG A 111 -12.74 8.02 4.65
CA ARG A 111 -12.93 6.75 5.35
C ARG A 111 -11.77 5.79 5.09
N TYR A 112 -11.21 5.78 3.90
CA TYR A 112 -10.01 5.00 3.60
C TYR A 112 -8.83 5.41 4.49
N ALA A 113 -8.67 6.70 4.75
CA ALA A 113 -7.67 7.22 5.69
C ALA A 113 -7.94 6.75 7.13
N GLN A 114 -9.20 6.73 7.55
CA GLN A 114 -9.58 6.18 8.86
C GLN A 114 -9.32 4.67 8.96
N ASP A 115 -9.53 3.91 7.89
CA ASP A 115 -9.20 2.48 7.84
C ASP A 115 -7.70 2.22 8.09
N ILE A 116 -6.84 3.06 7.49
CA ILE A 116 -5.39 3.01 7.74
C ILE A 116 -5.10 3.31 9.22
N ARG A 117 -5.76 4.31 9.78
CA ARG A 117 -5.61 4.67 11.20
C ARG A 117 -5.98 3.50 12.10
N GLU A 118 -7.13 2.92 11.89
CA GLU A 118 -7.65 1.82 12.69
C GLU A 118 -6.75 0.57 12.57
N LEU A 119 -6.25 0.25 11.36
CA LEU A 119 -5.30 -0.86 11.17
C LEU A 119 -3.94 -0.56 11.82
N SER A 120 -3.44 0.67 11.72
CA SER A 120 -2.18 1.04 12.37
C SER A 120 -2.25 0.92 13.90
N GLU A 121 -3.37 1.27 14.49
CA GLU A 121 -3.63 1.08 15.92
C GLU A 121 -3.78 -0.40 16.30
N PHE A 122 -4.51 -1.17 15.50
CA PHE A 122 -4.67 -2.62 15.69
C PHE A 122 -3.32 -3.36 15.67
N LEU A 123 -2.43 -2.97 14.76
CA LEU A 123 -1.07 -3.53 14.66
C LEU A 123 -0.08 -2.92 15.66
N GLY A 124 -0.48 -1.89 16.40
CA GLY A 124 0.39 -1.19 17.35
C GLY A 124 1.58 -0.49 16.72
N LEU A 125 1.44 0.00 15.48
CA LEU A 125 2.53 0.62 14.73
C LEU A 125 3.06 1.87 15.45
N LYS A 126 4.39 1.98 15.52
CA LYS A 126 5.10 3.13 16.08
C LYS A 126 6.12 3.63 15.07
N ASN A 127 6.28 4.95 15.01
CA ASN A 127 7.24 5.59 14.11
C ASN A 127 7.12 5.14 12.65
N PHE A 128 5.90 4.89 12.16
CA PHE A 128 5.72 4.34 10.82
C PHE A 128 5.78 5.40 9.73
N ILE A 129 6.09 4.95 8.52
CA ILE A 129 6.07 5.72 7.29
C ILE A 129 4.88 5.25 6.46
N LEU A 130 4.09 6.18 5.94
CA LEU A 130 2.88 5.92 5.17
C LEU A 130 3.05 6.42 3.74
N MET A 131 2.96 5.51 2.76
CA MET A 131 3.10 5.84 1.35
C MET A 131 1.87 5.41 0.55
N GLY A 132 1.42 6.26 -0.36
CA GLY A 132 0.26 5.97 -1.19
C GLY A 132 0.49 6.23 -2.67
N TRP A 133 0.09 5.26 -3.49
CA TRP A 133 0.14 5.33 -4.94
C TRP A 133 -1.23 5.67 -5.54
N SER A 134 -1.27 6.61 -6.51
CA SER A 134 -2.51 6.98 -7.22
C SER A 134 -3.60 7.40 -6.22
N LEU A 135 -4.76 6.76 -6.17
CA LEU A 135 -5.80 6.96 -5.14
C LEU A 135 -5.25 6.83 -3.71
N GLY A 136 -4.23 6.00 -3.49
CA GLY A 136 -3.54 5.90 -2.21
C GLY A 136 -2.91 7.22 -1.77
N GLY A 137 -2.48 8.07 -2.70
CA GLY A 137 -1.90 9.39 -2.40
C GLY A 137 -2.88 10.35 -1.72
N PRO A 138 -4.06 10.67 -2.30
CA PRO A 138 -5.13 11.40 -1.61
C PRO A 138 -5.55 10.77 -0.28
N THR A 139 -5.52 9.43 -0.20
CA THR A 139 -5.78 8.73 1.07
C THR A 139 -4.73 9.08 2.13
N VAL A 140 -3.45 9.14 1.76
CA VAL A 140 -2.35 9.60 2.63
C VAL A 140 -2.51 11.06 3.01
N LEU A 141 -2.88 11.93 2.07
CA LEU A 141 -3.16 13.34 2.36
C LEU A 141 -4.35 13.50 3.31
N SER A 142 -5.40 12.71 3.12
CA SER A 142 -6.55 12.67 4.03
C SER A 142 -6.16 12.15 5.42
N TYR A 143 -5.26 11.14 5.49
CA TYR A 143 -4.72 10.69 6.77
C TYR A 143 -4.01 11.84 7.49
N TRP A 144 -3.12 12.56 6.80
CA TRP A 144 -2.45 13.73 7.38
C TRP A 144 -3.47 14.78 7.83
N GLN A 145 -4.44 15.13 7.02
CA GLN A 145 -5.45 16.13 7.36
C GLN A 145 -6.22 15.78 8.65
N GLN A 146 -6.59 14.50 8.82
CA GLN A 146 -7.37 14.04 9.97
C GLN A 146 -6.51 13.81 11.22
N TYR A 147 -5.26 13.35 11.05
CA TYR A 147 -4.40 12.83 12.12
C TYR A 147 -3.02 13.47 12.18
N LYS A 148 -2.87 14.72 11.77
CA LYS A 148 -1.58 15.46 11.74
C LYS A 148 -0.85 15.52 13.07
N THR A 149 -1.52 15.24 14.18
CA THR A 149 -0.93 15.17 15.54
C THR A 149 -0.52 13.74 15.93
N ASP A 150 -0.64 12.78 15.02
CA ASP A 150 -0.20 11.40 15.29
C ASP A 150 1.33 11.34 15.38
N SER A 151 1.84 11.28 16.61
CA SER A 151 3.27 11.18 16.88
C SER A 151 3.92 9.87 16.41
N ASN A 152 3.11 8.89 15.96
CA ASN A 152 3.61 7.63 15.41
C ASN A 152 3.90 7.72 13.90
N LEU A 153 3.42 8.77 13.21
CA LEU A 153 3.69 9.00 11.80
C LEU A 153 4.96 9.85 11.66
N ILE A 154 6.03 9.29 11.07
CA ILE A 154 7.33 9.97 10.95
C ILE A 154 7.72 10.33 9.52
N GLY A 155 6.99 9.90 8.52
CA GLY A 155 7.23 10.23 7.11
C GLY A 155 6.07 9.87 6.21
N LEU A 156 5.96 10.58 5.09
CA LEU A 156 4.95 10.37 4.06
C LEU A 156 5.58 10.06 2.70
N GLY A 157 4.85 9.32 1.86
CA GLY A 157 5.20 9.11 0.45
C GLY A 157 4.01 9.32 -0.47
N LEU A 158 4.18 10.14 -1.49
CA LEU A 158 3.21 10.43 -2.54
C LEU A 158 3.73 9.86 -3.85
N ILE A 159 3.12 8.77 -4.30
CA ILE A 159 3.61 7.98 -5.43
C ILE A 159 2.68 8.17 -6.62
N ASP A 160 3.17 8.87 -7.63
CA ASP A 160 2.50 9.17 -8.90
C ASP A 160 1.00 9.47 -8.75
N MET A 161 0.70 10.58 -8.07
CA MET A 161 -0.63 10.97 -7.65
C MET A 161 -0.91 12.46 -7.89
N THR A 162 -2.15 12.86 -7.87
CA THR A 162 -2.58 14.27 -7.87
C THR A 162 -3.36 14.61 -6.61
N PRO A 163 -3.18 15.81 -6.04
CA PRO A 163 -3.95 16.25 -4.88
C PRO A 163 -5.36 16.72 -5.25
N PHE A 164 -5.61 17.03 -6.51
CA PHE A 164 -6.91 17.47 -7.02
C PHE A 164 -7.08 17.18 -8.51
N PRO A 165 -7.71 16.07 -8.88
CA PRO A 165 -7.88 15.69 -10.29
C PRO A 165 -8.63 16.72 -11.15
N PHE A 166 -9.61 17.43 -10.61
CA PHE A 166 -10.38 18.46 -11.32
C PHE A 166 -9.71 19.84 -11.40
N SER A 167 -8.48 19.98 -10.90
CA SER A 167 -7.78 21.25 -11.00
C SER A 167 -7.57 21.68 -12.45
N PRO A 168 -7.98 22.88 -12.85
CA PRO A 168 -7.69 23.40 -14.18
C PRO A 168 -6.28 23.97 -14.31
N GLU A 169 -5.52 24.01 -13.21
CA GLU A 169 -4.21 24.62 -13.13
C GLU A 169 -3.16 23.88 -13.98
N GLU A 170 -2.15 24.62 -14.43
CA GLU A 170 -1.13 24.07 -15.33
C GLU A 170 -0.26 22.99 -14.73
N TRP A 171 -0.14 22.95 -13.39
CA TRP A 171 0.60 21.89 -12.70
C TRP A 171 -0.10 20.55 -12.80
N ASN A 172 -1.45 20.53 -12.88
CA ASN A 172 -2.22 19.31 -13.04
C ASN A 172 -2.04 18.82 -14.48
N SER A 173 -1.06 17.97 -14.69
CA SER A 173 -0.74 17.40 -15.98
C SER A 173 -1.65 16.22 -16.33
N GLN A 174 -1.56 15.76 -17.58
CA GLN A 174 -2.32 14.64 -18.10
C GLN A 174 -3.80 14.95 -18.46
N GLY A 175 -4.52 13.90 -18.81
CA GLY A 175 -5.87 13.97 -19.37
C GLY A 175 -6.97 14.43 -18.40
N LEU A 176 -6.63 14.70 -17.13
CA LEU A 176 -7.60 15.21 -16.16
C LEU A 176 -7.62 16.75 -16.06
N ARG A 177 -6.62 17.44 -16.59
CA ARG A 177 -6.54 18.91 -16.56
C ARG A 177 -7.75 19.49 -17.27
N ASN A 178 -8.63 19.52 -17.61
CA ASN A 178 -9.88 20.03 -18.22
C ASN A 178 -11.00 19.00 -18.10
N TYR A 179 -10.81 18.03 -17.23
CA TYR A 179 -11.83 17.04 -16.96
C TYR A 179 -13.06 17.74 -16.35
N ASN A 180 -14.22 17.41 -16.85
CA ASN A 180 -15.49 18.03 -16.47
C ASN A 180 -16.55 16.97 -16.20
N MET A 181 -17.74 17.40 -15.83
CA MET A 181 -18.85 16.48 -15.50
C MET A 181 -19.27 15.59 -16.69
N GLU A 182 -19.10 16.04 -17.92
CA GLU A 182 -19.38 15.21 -19.11
C GLU A 182 -18.36 14.07 -19.21
N GLY A 183 -17.08 14.37 -19.08
CA GLY A 183 -16.01 13.38 -19.03
C GLY A 183 -16.19 12.42 -17.85
N PHE A 184 -16.55 12.91 -16.68
CA PHE A 184 -16.89 12.09 -15.53
C PHE A 184 -18.02 11.10 -15.82
N ASN A 185 -19.14 11.59 -16.36
CA ASN A 185 -20.28 10.74 -16.70
C ASN A 185 -19.92 9.70 -17.75
N ALA A 186 -19.13 10.07 -18.77
CA ALA A 186 -18.62 9.13 -19.76
C ALA A 186 -17.75 8.04 -19.13
N GLN A 187 -16.88 8.42 -18.20
CA GLN A 187 -16.02 7.48 -17.49
C GLN A 187 -16.84 6.50 -16.62
N VAL A 188 -17.80 7.00 -15.86
CA VAL A 188 -18.70 6.16 -15.04
C VAL A 188 -19.52 5.23 -15.93
N ASN A 189 -20.00 5.71 -17.08
CA ASN A 189 -20.72 4.86 -18.04
C ASN A 189 -19.85 3.70 -18.54
N ARG A 190 -18.61 3.97 -18.91
CA ARG A 190 -17.66 2.92 -19.33
C ARG A 190 -17.39 1.91 -18.22
N LEU A 191 -17.21 2.36 -17.00
CA LEU A 191 -16.99 1.50 -15.83
C LEU A 191 -18.15 0.53 -15.57
N VAL A 192 -19.36 0.95 -15.85
CA VAL A 192 -20.58 0.17 -15.56
C VAL A 192 -20.98 -0.70 -16.76
N ASN A 193 -20.97 -0.13 -17.98
CA ASN A 193 -21.57 -0.74 -19.15
C ASN A 193 -20.56 -1.32 -20.15
N GLU A 194 -19.30 -0.82 -20.13
CA GLU A 194 -18.23 -1.23 -21.08
C GLU A 194 -17.00 -1.72 -20.30
N ARG A 195 -17.24 -2.44 -19.21
CA ARG A 195 -16.27 -2.68 -18.15
C ARG A 195 -15.01 -3.41 -18.63
N GLU A 196 -15.16 -4.46 -19.42
CA GLU A 196 -14.03 -5.28 -19.89
C GLU A 196 -13.14 -4.48 -20.86
N GLU A 197 -13.73 -3.74 -21.77
CA GLU A 197 -13.00 -2.86 -22.69
C GLU A 197 -12.27 -1.75 -21.93
N TYR A 198 -12.94 -1.20 -20.91
CA TYR A 198 -12.33 -0.21 -20.04
C TYR A 198 -11.13 -0.77 -19.27
N PHE A 199 -11.22 -1.99 -18.75
CA PHE A 199 -10.12 -2.65 -18.05
C PHE A 199 -8.93 -2.93 -18.95
N GLU A 200 -9.17 -3.42 -20.17
CA GLU A 200 -8.11 -3.59 -21.16
C GLU A 200 -7.42 -2.27 -21.49
N PHE A 201 -8.19 -1.22 -21.72
CA PHE A 201 -7.65 0.13 -21.95
C PHE A 201 -6.83 0.60 -20.75
N PHE A 202 -7.39 0.58 -19.56
CA PHE A 202 -6.74 1.14 -18.36
C PHE A 202 -5.52 0.33 -17.93
N ALA A 203 -5.60 -1.02 -18.00
CA ALA A 203 -4.47 -1.90 -17.70
C ALA A 203 -3.28 -1.67 -18.66
N ASN A 204 -3.54 -1.32 -19.91
CA ASN A 204 -2.48 -0.94 -20.84
C ASN A 204 -1.94 0.47 -20.55
N ALA A 205 -2.83 1.42 -20.30
CA ALA A 205 -2.48 2.84 -20.13
C ALA A 205 -1.56 3.12 -18.92
N ILE A 206 -1.66 2.33 -17.86
CA ILE A 206 -0.83 2.53 -16.64
C ILE A 206 0.63 2.13 -16.81
N PHE A 207 1.02 1.44 -17.89
CA PHE A 207 2.41 1.16 -18.23
C PHE A 207 2.99 2.21 -19.18
N LYS A 208 4.32 2.38 -19.19
CA LYS A 208 5.04 3.46 -19.87
C LYS A 208 4.59 3.68 -21.31
N ASP A 209 4.55 2.64 -22.11
CA ASP A 209 4.28 2.74 -23.54
C ASP A 209 2.79 2.56 -23.89
N GLY A 210 1.90 2.61 -22.90
CA GLY A 210 0.48 2.31 -23.12
C GLY A 210 0.21 0.87 -23.51
N LYS A 211 1.13 -0.02 -23.14
CA LYS A 211 1.06 -1.45 -23.44
C LYS A 211 1.61 -2.26 -22.26
N ARG A 212 0.74 -3.07 -21.64
CA ARG A 212 1.15 -3.93 -20.52
C ARG A 212 2.11 -5.04 -21.00
N PRO A 213 3.11 -5.39 -20.19
CA PRO A 213 4.00 -6.52 -20.45
C PRO A 213 3.26 -7.85 -20.48
N ALA A 214 3.80 -8.83 -21.22
CA ALA A 214 3.30 -10.21 -21.17
C ALA A 214 3.34 -10.77 -19.74
N GLY A 215 2.35 -11.55 -19.36
CA GLY A 215 2.24 -12.10 -18.00
C GLY A 215 1.63 -11.16 -16.96
N THR A 216 1.09 -10.00 -17.37
CA THR A 216 0.42 -9.03 -16.49
C THR A 216 -1.11 -9.08 -16.59
N ASP A 217 -1.69 -10.15 -17.08
CA ASP A 217 -3.16 -10.34 -17.13
C ASP A 217 -3.80 -10.27 -15.74
N TRP A 218 -3.03 -10.59 -14.71
CA TRP A 218 -3.42 -10.47 -13.31
C TRP A 218 -3.87 -9.05 -12.94
N VAL A 219 -3.42 -8.01 -13.64
CA VAL A 219 -3.84 -6.61 -13.41
C VAL A 219 -5.34 -6.47 -13.64
N ILE A 220 -5.83 -7.02 -14.74
CA ILE A 220 -7.27 -7.02 -15.06
C ILE A 220 -8.05 -7.90 -14.09
N GLU A 221 -7.49 -9.04 -13.68
CA GLU A 221 -8.10 -9.89 -12.66
C GLU A 221 -8.29 -9.13 -11.33
N GLU A 222 -7.32 -8.30 -10.93
CA GLU A 222 -7.47 -7.45 -9.73
C GLU A 222 -8.54 -6.37 -9.93
N PHE A 223 -8.58 -5.71 -11.07
CA PHE A 223 -9.60 -4.71 -11.39
C PHE A 223 -11.02 -5.28 -11.30
N ARG A 224 -11.24 -6.52 -11.74
CA ARG A 224 -12.54 -7.21 -11.68
C ARG A 224 -13.06 -7.41 -10.26
N LYS A 225 -12.17 -7.42 -9.25
CA LYS A 225 -12.55 -7.64 -7.86
C LYS A 225 -13.30 -6.45 -7.23
N LEU A 226 -13.13 -5.25 -7.74
CA LEU A 226 -13.89 -4.07 -7.30
C LEU A 226 -15.21 -3.99 -8.06
N PRO A 227 -16.38 -4.14 -7.41
CA PRO A 227 -17.67 -4.00 -8.07
C PRO A 227 -17.85 -2.63 -8.73
N PRO A 228 -18.53 -2.52 -9.89
CA PRO A 228 -18.62 -1.28 -10.64
C PRO A 228 -19.27 -0.12 -9.87
N TRP A 229 -20.27 -0.39 -9.05
CA TRP A 229 -20.89 0.62 -8.20
C TRP A 229 -19.98 1.15 -7.10
N LEU A 230 -19.12 0.31 -6.51
CA LEU A 230 -18.11 0.75 -5.54
C LEU A 230 -16.99 1.52 -6.24
N SER A 231 -16.60 1.05 -7.42
CA SER A 231 -15.62 1.72 -8.26
C SER A 231 -16.06 3.14 -8.63
N ALA A 232 -17.32 3.31 -9.05
CA ALA A 232 -17.88 4.61 -9.36
C ALA A 232 -18.00 5.51 -8.12
N ALA A 233 -18.42 4.96 -6.97
CA ALA A 233 -18.57 5.71 -5.73
C ALA A 233 -17.26 6.33 -5.25
N ILE A 234 -16.20 5.51 -5.08
CA ILE A 234 -14.90 6.03 -4.66
C ILE A 234 -14.27 6.95 -5.71
N TYR A 235 -14.46 6.67 -7.00
CA TYR A 235 -13.96 7.52 -8.06
C TYR A 235 -14.60 8.91 -8.00
N SER A 236 -15.92 8.98 -7.74
CA SER A 236 -16.64 10.25 -7.60
C SER A 236 -16.11 11.11 -6.46
N ASP A 237 -15.84 10.51 -5.31
CA ASP A 237 -15.29 11.22 -4.14
C ASP A 237 -13.84 11.67 -4.43
N TYR A 238 -13.03 10.78 -4.98
CA TYR A 238 -11.63 11.05 -5.28
C TYR A 238 -11.44 12.24 -6.23
N ILE A 239 -12.18 12.29 -7.35
CA ILE A 239 -11.97 13.34 -8.35
C ILE A 239 -12.47 14.71 -7.89
N ALA A 240 -13.45 14.75 -6.98
CA ALA A 240 -14.06 15.97 -6.47
C ALA A 240 -13.36 16.54 -5.22
N THR A 241 -12.49 15.75 -4.57
CA THR A 241 -11.83 16.18 -3.33
C THR A 241 -10.52 16.91 -3.62
N ASP A 242 -10.39 18.12 -3.08
CA ASP A 242 -9.20 18.96 -3.20
C ASP A 242 -8.35 18.89 -1.94
N PHE A 243 -7.13 18.38 -2.08
CA PHE A 243 -6.11 18.32 -1.02
C PHE A 243 -4.96 19.30 -1.23
N THR A 244 -5.04 20.25 -2.17
CA THR A 244 -3.97 21.21 -2.44
C THR A 244 -3.58 22.01 -1.19
N ASN A 245 -4.58 22.44 -0.41
CA ASN A 245 -4.37 23.19 0.83
C ASN A 245 -3.81 22.35 1.99
N VAL A 246 -3.75 21.03 1.84
CA VAL A 246 -3.14 20.13 2.86
C VAL A 246 -1.62 20.11 2.73
N LEU A 247 -1.08 20.20 1.50
CA LEU A 247 0.35 20.08 1.21
C LEU A 247 1.23 21.02 2.06
N PRO A 248 0.94 22.34 2.19
CA PRO A 248 1.76 23.24 2.99
C PRO A 248 1.72 22.95 4.50
N THR A 249 0.77 22.14 4.96
CA THR A 249 0.63 21.79 6.38
C THR A 249 1.46 20.59 6.79
N ILE A 250 2.07 19.86 5.83
CA ILE A 250 2.83 18.64 6.09
C ILE A 250 4.18 19.01 6.71
N THR A 251 4.39 18.60 7.95
CA THR A 251 5.60 18.91 8.70
C THR A 251 6.60 17.74 8.77
N VAL A 252 6.18 16.52 8.47
CA VAL A 252 7.07 15.35 8.42
C VAL A 252 7.82 15.30 7.08
N PRO A 253 9.01 14.67 7.01
CA PRO A 253 9.66 14.35 5.76
C PRO A 253 8.71 13.70 4.77
N THR A 254 8.73 14.14 3.53
CA THR A 254 7.79 13.64 2.51
C THR A 254 8.53 13.34 1.21
N LEU A 255 8.44 12.09 0.76
CA LEU A 255 8.95 11.67 -0.55
C LEU A 255 7.84 11.83 -1.60
N VAL A 256 8.14 12.53 -2.68
CA VAL A 256 7.28 12.61 -3.87
C VAL A 256 8.00 11.90 -5.01
N VAL A 257 7.37 10.90 -5.61
CA VAL A 257 7.90 10.22 -6.81
C VAL A 257 6.86 10.23 -7.90
N ASN A 258 7.23 10.74 -9.07
CA ASN A 258 6.36 10.76 -10.24
C ASN A 258 7.08 10.17 -11.45
N ALA A 259 6.32 9.45 -12.27
CA ALA A 259 6.76 8.97 -13.57
C ALA A 259 6.55 10.03 -14.65
N ASP A 260 7.29 9.89 -15.75
CA ASP A 260 7.20 10.75 -16.94
C ASP A 260 6.73 9.96 -18.17
N GLY A 261 5.80 9.05 -17.96
CA GLY A 261 5.24 8.21 -19.01
C GLY A 261 4.33 9.01 -19.96
N PRO A 262 4.35 8.70 -21.27
CA PRO A 262 3.64 9.50 -22.28
C PRO A 262 2.13 9.26 -22.28
N VAL A 263 1.63 8.18 -21.68
CA VAL A 263 0.22 7.78 -21.78
C VAL A 263 -0.55 8.11 -20.50
N PHE A 264 -0.11 7.56 -19.38
CA PHE A 264 -0.74 7.81 -18.11
C PHE A 264 0.33 7.84 -17.00
N ALA A 265 0.68 9.03 -16.59
CA ALA A 265 1.50 9.32 -15.42
C ALA A 265 1.27 10.78 -15.04
N TRP A 266 1.57 11.15 -13.82
CA TRP A 266 1.31 12.53 -13.37
C TRP A 266 2.42 13.49 -13.73
N GLY A 267 3.57 12.99 -14.17
CA GLY A 267 4.66 13.77 -14.74
C GLY A 267 5.55 14.48 -13.74
N ILE A 268 6.73 14.85 -14.22
CA ILE A 268 7.75 15.56 -13.43
C ILE A 268 7.26 16.94 -13.00
N LYS A 269 6.53 17.65 -13.88
CA LYS A 269 6.00 18.99 -13.58
C LYS A 269 5.11 18.98 -12.33
N GLN A 270 4.23 17.98 -12.22
CA GLN A 270 3.36 17.84 -11.08
C GLN A 270 4.13 17.45 -9.81
N GLY A 271 5.06 16.49 -9.90
CA GLY A 271 5.91 16.12 -8.77
C GLY A 271 6.71 17.31 -8.22
N THR A 272 7.26 18.14 -9.11
CA THR A 272 7.97 19.39 -8.74
C THR A 272 7.02 20.37 -8.06
N TYR A 273 5.81 20.54 -8.57
CA TYR A 273 4.79 21.39 -7.95
C TYR A 273 4.43 20.92 -6.54
N LEU A 274 4.11 19.63 -6.36
CA LEU A 274 3.79 19.06 -5.06
C LEU A 274 4.91 19.33 -4.05
N THR A 275 6.14 19.05 -4.45
CA THR A 275 7.32 19.22 -3.60
C THR A 275 7.57 20.69 -3.23
N SER A 276 7.24 21.62 -4.13
CA SER A 276 7.39 23.06 -3.86
C SER A 276 6.46 23.58 -2.75
N LEU A 277 5.35 22.87 -2.50
CA LEU A 277 4.38 23.24 -1.47
C LEU A 277 4.62 22.51 -0.14
N ILE A 278 5.36 21.40 -0.13
CA ILE A 278 5.61 20.60 1.07
C ILE A 278 6.92 21.04 1.72
N PRO A 279 6.92 21.60 2.96
CA PRO A 279 8.12 22.17 3.59
C PRO A 279 9.34 21.23 3.63
N ASN A 280 9.12 19.94 3.89
CA ASN A 280 10.18 18.92 3.94
C ASN A 280 10.01 17.90 2.79
N GLY A 281 9.66 18.38 1.60
CA GLY A 281 9.46 17.56 0.41
C GLY A 281 10.76 17.23 -0.31
N LYS A 282 10.90 15.95 -0.74
CA LYS A 282 11.98 15.46 -1.60
C LYS A 282 11.37 14.85 -2.85
N PHE A 283 11.77 15.32 -4.03
CA PHE A 283 11.27 14.80 -5.31
C PHE A 283 12.27 13.87 -5.98
N VAL A 284 11.79 12.75 -6.51
CA VAL A 284 12.56 11.84 -7.36
C VAL A 284 11.75 11.51 -8.61
N ALA A 285 12.29 11.80 -9.78
CA ALA A 285 11.67 11.49 -11.07
C ALA A 285 11.97 10.06 -11.52
N PHE A 286 10.97 9.41 -12.12
CA PHE A 286 11.06 8.09 -12.74
C PHE A 286 10.81 8.24 -14.24
N THR A 287 11.87 8.16 -15.06
CA THR A 287 11.81 8.50 -16.49
C THR A 287 11.67 7.29 -17.40
N GLU A 288 11.85 6.09 -16.87
CA GLU A 288 11.78 4.84 -17.64
C GLU A 288 10.50 4.04 -17.32
N SER A 289 9.49 4.68 -16.72
CA SER A 289 8.23 4.04 -16.31
C SER A 289 7.02 4.92 -16.59
N GLY A 290 5.84 4.29 -16.61
CA GLY A 290 4.52 4.92 -16.54
C GLY A 290 4.00 5.01 -15.10
N HIS A 291 2.68 4.99 -14.97
CA HIS A 291 2.00 5.09 -13.68
C HIS A 291 2.39 4.00 -12.67
N MET A 292 2.82 2.83 -13.15
CA MET A 292 3.30 1.71 -12.32
C MET A 292 4.82 1.76 -12.11
N LEU A 293 5.39 2.91 -11.80
CA LEU A 293 6.83 3.13 -11.64
C LEU A 293 7.50 2.17 -10.64
N PHE A 294 6.81 1.80 -9.58
CA PHE A 294 7.28 0.85 -8.57
C PHE A 294 7.33 -0.60 -9.07
N TYR A 295 6.68 -0.88 -10.19
CA TYR A 295 6.70 -2.17 -10.90
C TYR A 295 7.72 -2.16 -12.03
N GLU A 296 7.73 -1.11 -12.86
CA GLU A 296 8.58 -1.01 -14.06
C GLU A 296 10.03 -0.65 -13.72
N GLU A 297 10.27 0.22 -12.72
CA GLU A 297 11.59 0.56 -12.18
C GLU A 297 11.73 0.08 -10.73
N ALA A 298 11.39 -1.18 -10.44
CA ALA A 298 11.26 -1.71 -9.08
C ALA A 298 12.54 -1.57 -8.25
N GLU A 299 13.71 -1.82 -8.81
CA GLU A 299 15.00 -1.68 -8.11
C GLU A 299 15.23 -0.24 -7.67
N LYS A 300 15.04 0.72 -8.58
CA LYS A 300 15.18 2.16 -8.28
C LYS A 300 14.16 2.61 -7.24
N PHE A 301 12.91 2.12 -7.34
CA PHE A 301 11.88 2.44 -6.36
C PHE A 301 12.24 1.91 -4.97
N ASN A 302 12.63 0.63 -4.86
CA ASN A 302 13.00 0.01 -3.60
C ASN A 302 14.20 0.72 -2.95
N GLN A 303 15.20 1.10 -3.75
CA GLN A 303 16.36 1.86 -3.25
C GLN A 303 15.95 3.27 -2.79
N THR A 304 15.13 3.99 -3.59
CA THR A 304 14.64 5.34 -3.26
C THR A 304 13.85 5.34 -1.95
N VAL A 305 12.96 4.36 -1.76
CA VAL A 305 12.19 4.19 -0.53
C VAL A 305 13.10 3.86 0.65
N SER A 306 14.05 2.95 0.46
CA SER A 306 14.98 2.55 1.51
C SER A 306 15.85 3.72 1.99
N ASP A 307 16.32 4.57 1.09
CA ASP A 307 17.12 5.74 1.43
C ASP A 307 16.26 6.82 2.12
N PHE A 308 15.04 7.03 1.64
CA PHE A 308 14.09 7.94 2.30
C PHE A 308 13.76 7.50 3.73
N ILE A 309 13.55 6.20 3.96
CA ILE A 309 13.29 5.69 5.31
C ILE A 309 14.46 6.00 6.25
N LYS A 310 15.71 5.82 5.79
CA LYS A 310 16.90 6.17 6.58
C LYS A 310 16.96 7.67 6.90
N ASP A 311 16.57 8.53 5.94
CA ASP A 311 16.52 9.98 6.15
C ASP A 311 15.45 10.39 7.22
N CYS A 312 14.38 9.60 7.37
CA CYS A 312 13.33 9.84 8.37
C CYS A 312 13.70 9.40 9.78
N LEU A 313 14.71 8.54 9.94
CA LEU A 313 15.11 8.04 11.25
C LEU A 313 16.04 9.03 11.94
N PRO A 314 15.97 9.15 13.29
CA PRO A 314 16.93 9.95 14.04
C PRO A 314 18.36 9.50 13.70
N GLN A 315 19.18 10.44 13.25
CA GLN A 315 20.61 10.20 13.11
C GLN A 315 21.15 9.91 14.51
N ASN A 316 21.67 8.70 14.73
CA ASN A 316 22.41 8.42 15.96
C ASN A 316 23.60 9.38 16.01
N VAL A 317 23.50 10.41 16.86
CA VAL A 317 24.58 11.37 17.18
C VAL A 317 25.61 10.69 18.08
#